data_00720c02b3e231267cdada6f3684e4dc
#
_entry.id   00720c02b3e231267cdada6f3684e4dc
#
_cell.length_a   1.000
_cell.length_b   1.000
_cell.length_c   1.000
_cell.angle_alpha   90.00
_cell.angle_beta   90.00
_cell.angle_gamma   90.00
#
_symmetry.space_group_name_H-M   'P 1'
#
loop_
_entity.id
_entity.type
_entity.pdbx_description
1 polymer ?
#
loop_
_entity_poly.entity_id
_entity_poly.type
_entity_poly.pdbx_seq_one_letter_code
_entity_poly.pdbx_strand_id
1 'polypeptide(L)'
;MNIEKIMQDLERKHPGEAEYLQAVEEVLESIKDVYEEHPEFEAANIIERIVEPDRILTFKVQWVDDNGKVHVNLGYRIQFNGAIGPYKGGLRFHPSVNLSILKFLGFEQIFKNSLTTLPMGGGKGGSDFNPKGKSDAEVMRFCQAFMLELWRLIGPQTDVPAGDIGVGGREIGYLYGMYKKLAREHTGVLTGKGANWGGSKMRPEATGFGAVYFAQEMLNTKGDSLKGKTVAISGFGNVAWGAVTKATELGAKVVTISGPDGYIYDADGISGDKIKYMLELRASNNDVVKPYTFEFPGAKFVEGKRPWEVKVDVAIPCATQNEMGKEDAENLLKNGVICVAEGANMPSTPEAIAAFHNAKILFAPGKAVNAGGVATSGLEMSQNSMKYGWSAEEVDAKLHVIMRDIHQQCVENGTDETGYVDYVKGANIAGFVKVAYSMLDQGVA
;
A
#
# COMPACT_ATOMS: atom_id res chain seq x y z
N MET A 1 -7.97 15.47 -24.23
CA MET A 1 -6.76 15.71 -23.39
C MET A 1 -5.49 15.47 -24.19
N ASN A 2 -4.52 16.40 -24.20
CA ASN A 2 -3.23 16.23 -24.91
C ASN A 2 -2.13 15.82 -23.92
N ILE A 3 -2.00 14.50 -23.70
CA ILE A 3 -1.06 13.92 -22.73
C ILE A 3 0.39 14.29 -23.08
N GLU A 4 0.80 14.21 -24.36
CA GLU A 4 2.15 14.53 -24.78
C GLU A 4 2.58 15.95 -24.39
N LYS A 5 1.69 16.94 -24.61
CA LYS A 5 1.95 18.33 -24.21
C LYS A 5 2.05 18.49 -22.70
N ILE A 6 1.16 17.83 -21.94
CA ILE A 6 1.19 17.86 -20.46
C ILE A 6 2.51 17.29 -19.96
N MET A 7 2.94 16.15 -20.50
CA MET A 7 4.18 15.49 -20.10
C MET A 7 5.42 16.33 -20.44
N GLN A 8 5.48 16.97 -21.63
CA GLN A 8 6.55 17.89 -21.99
C GLN A 8 6.64 19.09 -21.04
N ASP A 9 5.50 19.65 -20.65
CA ASP A 9 5.44 20.78 -19.70
C ASP A 9 5.89 20.35 -18.30
N LEU A 10 5.51 19.15 -17.85
CA LEU A 10 5.94 18.59 -16.56
C LEU A 10 7.42 18.25 -16.55
N GLU A 11 7.97 17.63 -17.60
CA GLU A 11 9.40 17.32 -17.71
C GLU A 11 10.26 18.57 -17.64
N ARG A 12 9.80 19.67 -18.27
CA ARG A 12 10.47 20.96 -18.19
C ARG A 12 10.48 21.55 -16.76
N LYS A 13 9.38 21.37 -16.00
CA LYS A 13 9.26 21.85 -14.61
C LYS A 13 9.99 20.96 -13.62
N HIS A 14 10.03 19.67 -13.88
CA HIS A 14 10.54 18.62 -12.98
C HIS A 14 11.63 17.77 -13.64
N PRO A 15 12.74 18.38 -14.09
CA PRO A 15 13.78 17.68 -14.82
C PRO A 15 14.45 16.62 -13.93
N GLY A 16 14.56 15.38 -14.49
CA GLY A 16 15.22 14.26 -13.80
C GLY A 16 14.35 13.51 -12.77
N GLU A 17 13.08 13.82 -12.67
CA GLU A 17 12.15 13.13 -11.77
C GLU A 17 11.41 11.98 -12.52
N ALA A 18 12.19 11.01 -13.01
CA ALA A 18 11.71 9.97 -13.92
C ALA A 18 10.57 9.11 -13.33
N GLU A 19 10.66 8.70 -12.06
CA GLU A 19 9.64 7.87 -11.40
C GLU A 19 8.32 8.63 -11.26
N TYR A 20 8.40 9.91 -10.96
CA TYR A 20 7.21 10.76 -10.85
C TYR A 20 6.55 10.99 -12.21
N LEU A 21 7.32 11.32 -13.24
CA LEU A 21 6.80 11.56 -14.59
C LEU A 21 6.15 10.31 -15.17
N GLN A 22 6.77 9.14 -15.00
CA GLN A 22 6.19 7.86 -15.42
C GLN A 22 4.84 7.59 -14.75
N ALA A 23 4.73 7.79 -13.45
CA ALA A 23 3.48 7.56 -12.72
C ALA A 23 2.35 8.50 -13.18
N VAL A 24 2.69 9.76 -13.49
CA VAL A 24 1.71 10.71 -14.04
C VAL A 24 1.22 10.24 -15.40
N GLU A 25 2.13 9.88 -16.32
CA GLU A 25 1.80 9.41 -17.66
C GLU A 25 0.85 8.20 -17.63
N GLU A 26 1.18 7.17 -16.84
CA GLU A 26 0.37 5.97 -16.68
C GLU A 26 -1.05 6.27 -16.18
N VAL A 27 -1.20 7.19 -15.24
CA VAL A 27 -2.53 7.60 -14.76
C VAL A 27 -3.28 8.39 -15.84
N LEU A 28 -2.64 9.36 -16.51
CA LEU A 28 -3.27 10.17 -17.55
C LEU A 28 -3.78 9.32 -18.72
N GLU A 29 -2.99 8.30 -19.12
CA GLU A 29 -3.43 7.37 -20.16
C GLU A 29 -4.69 6.59 -19.76
N SER A 30 -4.75 6.15 -18.50
CA SER A 30 -5.87 5.34 -18.01
C SER A 30 -7.16 6.10 -17.80
N ILE A 31 -7.10 7.44 -17.58
CA ILE A 31 -8.28 8.29 -17.32
C ILE A 31 -8.69 9.12 -18.55
N LYS A 32 -7.96 9.03 -19.67
CA LYS A 32 -8.16 9.91 -20.84
C LYS A 32 -9.60 9.94 -21.33
N ASP A 33 -10.20 8.77 -21.51
CA ASP A 33 -11.55 8.66 -22.06
C ASP A 33 -12.55 9.35 -21.13
N VAL A 34 -12.54 9.03 -19.84
CA VAL A 34 -13.45 9.62 -18.87
C VAL A 34 -13.24 11.12 -18.70
N TYR A 35 -11.99 11.60 -18.81
CA TYR A 35 -11.71 13.04 -18.76
C TYR A 35 -12.35 13.78 -19.96
N GLU A 36 -12.31 13.18 -21.14
CA GLU A 36 -12.91 13.77 -22.36
C GLU A 36 -14.45 13.79 -22.33
N GLU A 37 -15.06 12.91 -21.53
CA GLU A 37 -16.51 12.93 -21.27
C GLU A 37 -16.96 14.05 -20.32
N HIS A 38 -16.01 14.69 -19.61
CA HIS A 38 -16.24 15.72 -18.60
C HIS A 38 -15.58 17.07 -18.96
N PRO A 39 -16.17 17.87 -19.85
CA PRO A 39 -15.60 19.15 -20.29
C PRO A 39 -15.40 20.16 -19.13
N GLU A 40 -16.14 20.00 -18.03
CA GLU A 40 -15.97 20.78 -16.81
C GLU A 40 -14.60 20.55 -16.14
N PHE A 41 -13.99 19.39 -16.29
CA PHE A 41 -12.65 19.11 -15.76
C PHE A 41 -11.59 19.91 -16.52
N GLU A 42 -11.71 20.01 -17.84
CA GLU A 42 -10.81 20.80 -18.67
C GLU A 42 -10.98 22.29 -18.38
N ALA A 43 -12.23 22.78 -18.28
CA ALA A 43 -12.52 24.18 -17.98
C ALA A 43 -11.95 24.63 -16.62
N ALA A 44 -11.78 23.70 -15.66
CA ALA A 44 -11.22 23.96 -14.34
C ALA A 44 -9.73 23.60 -14.23
N ASN A 45 -9.07 23.22 -15.32
CA ASN A 45 -7.67 22.77 -15.34
C ASN A 45 -7.37 21.70 -14.29
N ILE A 46 -8.26 20.70 -14.15
CA ILE A 46 -8.13 19.68 -13.11
C ILE A 46 -6.82 18.90 -13.24
N ILE A 47 -6.39 18.57 -14.47
CA ILE A 47 -5.14 17.83 -14.66
C ILE A 47 -3.93 18.64 -14.20
N GLU A 48 -3.79 19.88 -14.64
CA GLU A 48 -2.67 20.75 -14.27
C GLU A 48 -2.60 20.99 -12.76
N ARG A 49 -3.75 20.94 -12.07
CA ARG A 49 -3.83 21.11 -10.61
C ARG A 49 -3.53 19.81 -9.86
N ILE A 50 -3.97 18.66 -10.36
CA ILE A 50 -3.80 17.38 -9.65
C ILE A 50 -2.41 16.79 -9.80
N VAL A 51 -1.70 17.11 -10.89
CA VAL A 51 -0.33 16.64 -11.12
C VAL A 51 0.72 17.46 -10.37
N GLU A 52 0.38 18.62 -9.85
CA GLU A 52 1.29 19.41 -9.02
C GLU A 52 0.93 19.23 -7.54
N PRO A 53 1.91 18.97 -6.67
CA PRO A 53 1.62 18.89 -5.23
C PRO A 53 1.28 20.26 -4.64
N ASP A 54 0.35 20.29 -3.69
CA ASP A 54 -0.02 21.50 -2.97
C ASP A 54 1.19 22.12 -2.25
N ARG A 55 2.07 21.27 -1.67
CA ARG A 55 3.31 21.70 -0.99
C ARG A 55 4.37 20.62 -0.99
N ILE A 56 5.62 21.06 -1.15
CA ILE A 56 6.82 20.22 -0.96
C ILE A 56 7.63 20.83 0.17
N LEU A 57 7.89 20.03 1.20
CA LEU A 57 8.73 20.39 2.32
C LEU A 57 10.04 19.63 2.22
N THR A 58 11.15 20.33 2.16
CA THR A 58 12.50 19.75 2.21
C THR A 58 13.25 20.41 3.35
N PHE A 59 13.83 19.61 4.22
CA PHE A 59 14.52 20.10 5.39
C PHE A 59 15.74 19.24 5.74
N LYS A 60 16.68 19.84 6.43
CA LYS A 60 17.89 19.19 6.93
C LYS A 60 17.60 18.54 8.30
N VAL A 61 17.96 17.27 8.46
CA VAL A 61 17.88 16.54 9.72
C VAL A 61 19.29 16.28 10.25
N GLN A 62 19.64 16.89 11.37
CA GLN A 62 20.93 16.72 12.02
C GLN A 62 20.78 15.88 13.29
N TRP A 63 21.60 14.86 13.43
CA TRP A 63 21.56 13.95 14.57
C TRP A 63 22.95 13.43 14.90
N VAL A 64 23.13 12.87 16.11
CA VAL A 64 24.41 12.38 16.61
C VAL A 64 24.32 10.88 16.83
N ASP A 65 25.30 10.10 16.33
CA ASP A 65 25.39 8.67 16.56
C ASP A 65 25.90 8.31 17.99
N ASP A 66 25.98 7.02 18.28
CA ASP A 66 26.42 6.54 19.59
C ASP A 66 27.91 6.84 19.88
N ASN A 67 28.70 7.18 18.86
CA ASN A 67 30.10 7.55 18.98
C ASN A 67 30.30 9.07 19.09
N GLY A 68 29.23 9.86 19.13
CA GLY A 68 29.28 11.31 19.18
C GLY A 68 29.53 12.01 17.83
N LYS A 69 29.48 11.28 16.70
CA LYS A 69 29.63 11.84 15.37
C LYS A 69 28.32 12.44 14.90
N VAL A 70 28.42 13.66 14.34
CA VAL A 70 27.29 14.37 13.73
C VAL A 70 27.02 13.84 12.33
N HIS A 71 25.75 13.53 12.06
CA HIS A 71 25.23 13.14 10.75
C HIS A 71 24.22 14.15 10.25
N VAL A 72 24.10 14.24 8.91
CA VAL A 72 23.15 15.11 8.22
C VAL A 72 22.41 14.28 7.17
N ASN A 73 21.10 14.27 7.26
CA ASN A 73 20.20 13.66 6.29
C ASN A 73 19.23 14.71 5.74
N LEU A 74 18.61 14.42 4.59
CA LEU A 74 17.52 15.20 4.07
C LEU A 74 16.19 14.57 4.49
N GLY A 75 15.29 15.40 4.96
CA GLY A 75 13.91 15.05 5.27
C GLY A 75 12.95 15.70 4.28
N TYR A 76 11.86 14.99 3.96
CA TYR A 76 10.84 15.44 3.02
C TYR A 76 9.43 15.17 3.54
N ARG A 77 8.50 16.06 3.19
CA ARG A 77 7.06 15.81 3.23
C ARG A 77 6.40 16.44 2.02
N ILE A 78 5.69 15.61 1.26
CA ILE A 78 4.89 16.02 0.11
C ILE A 78 3.43 16.00 0.55
N GLN A 79 2.84 17.17 0.64
CA GLN A 79 1.39 17.37 0.78
C GLN A 79 0.84 17.51 -0.63
N PHE A 80 0.35 16.38 -1.19
CA PHE A 80 0.14 16.32 -2.62
C PHE A 80 -1.22 16.91 -3.02
N ASN A 81 -2.30 16.40 -2.44
CA ASN A 81 -3.66 16.89 -2.72
C ASN A 81 -4.55 16.70 -1.50
N GLY A 82 -5.16 17.78 -1.04
CA GLY A 82 -6.01 17.83 0.15
C GLY A 82 -7.52 17.90 -0.15
N ALA A 83 -7.97 17.71 -1.39
CA ALA A 83 -9.36 17.92 -1.77
C ALA A 83 -10.36 17.02 -1.04
N ILE A 84 -9.99 15.78 -0.69
CA ILE A 84 -10.87 14.84 0.00
C ILE A 84 -10.76 14.90 1.52
N GLY A 85 -9.63 15.35 2.05
CA GLY A 85 -9.39 15.39 3.50
C GLY A 85 -7.93 15.65 3.83
N PRO A 86 -7.53 15.50 5.11
CA PRO A 86 -6.15 15.70 5.51
C PRO A 86 -5.18 14.87 4.66
N TYR A 87 -4.02 15.44 4.36
CA TYR A 87 -2.97 14.70 3.65
C TYR A 87 -2.62 13.44 4.40
N LYS A 88 -2.60 12.30 3.74
CA LYS A 88 -2.38 10.99 4.34
C LYS A 88 -1.42 10.17 3.53
N GLY A 89 -0.39 9.63 4.18
CA GLY A 89 0.56 8.71 3.57
C GLY A 89 1.79 8.49 4.43
N GLY A 90 2.53 7.42 4.12
CA GLY A 90 3.65 6.95 4.94
C GLY A 90 4.90 7.83 4.89
N LEU A 91 5.74 7.66 5.89
CA LEU A 91 7.13 8.11 5.92
C LEU A 91 8.04 6.92 5.59
N ARG A 92 8.96 7.08 4.65
CA ARG A 92 9.96 6.09 4.27
C ARG A 92 11.34 6.51 4.72
N PHE A 93 12.03 5.65 5.50
CA PHE A 93 13.42 5.85 5.87
C PHE A 93 14.27 4.82 5.14
N HIS A 94 14.91 5.25 4.06
CA HIS A 94 15.72 4.37 3.22
C HIS A 94 16.73 5.19 2.40
N PRO A 95 17.96 4.72 2.17
CA PRO A 95 18.98 5.45 1.41
C PRO A 95 18.58 5.86 -0.02
N SER A 96 17.63 5.15 -0.63
CA SER A 96 17.12 5.47 -1.97
C SER A 96 16.11 6.60 -2.02
N VAL A 97 15.68 7.13 -0.86
CA VAL A 97 14.67 8.19 -0.82
C VAL A 97 15.20 9.46 -1.46
N ASN A 98 14.44 9.95 -2.43
CA ASN A 98 14.65 11.22 -3.11
C ASN A 98 13.29 11.87 -3.42
N LEU A 99 13.32 13.09 -3.95
CA LEU A 99 12.10 13.85 -4.23
C LEU A 99 11.22 13.17 -5.29
N SER A 100 11.80 12.64 -6.37
CA SER A 100 11.07 11.97 -7.45
C SER A 100 10.26 10.78 -6.93
N ILE A 101 10.90 9.89 -6.17
CA ILE A 101 10.24 8.72 -5.54
C ILE A 101 9.10 9.15 -4.62
N LEU A 102 9.30 10.19 -3.80
CA LEU A 102 8.26 10.63 -2.87
C LEU A 102 7.11 11.35 -3.57
N LYS A 103 7.37 12.08 -4.66
CA LYS A 103 6.32 12.66 -5.50
C LYS A 103 5.51 11.57 -6.21
N PHE A 104 6.17 10.60 -6.81
CA PHE A 104 5.53 9.40 -7.38
C PHE A 104 4.58 8.75 -6.37
N LEU A 105 5.11 8.38 -5.21
CA LEU A 105 4.33 7.71 -4.17
C LEU A 105 3.20 8.59 -3.61
N GLY A 106 3.42 9.91 -3.52
CA GLY A 106 2.42 10.87 -3.06
C GLY A 106 1.28 11.06 -4.07
N PHE A 107 1.61 11.09 -5.36
CA PHE A 107 0.66 11.16 -6.44
C PHE A 107 -0.26 9.92 -6.49
N GLU A 108 0.32 8.74 -6.46
CA GLU A 108 -0.50 7.51 -6.41
C GLU A 108 -1.35 7.40 -5.14
N GLN A 109 -0.85 7.95 -4.03
CA GLN A 109 -1.56 7.93 -2.76
C GLN A 109 -2.89 8.71 -2.80
N ILE A 110 -3.02 9.73 -3.67
CA ILE A 110 -4.27 10.47 -3.88
C ILE A 110 -5.38 9.50 -4.27
N PHE A 111 -5.16 8.71 -5.31
CA PHE A 111 -6.16 7.81 -5.88
C PHE A 111 -6.44 6.62 -4.98
N LYS A 112 -5.39 6.06 -4.37
CA LYS A 112 -5.53 4.97 -3.40
C LYS A 112 -6.39 5.38 -2.19
N ASN A 113 -6.17 6.56 -1.64
CA ASN A 113 -6.93 7.05 -0.48
C ASN A 113 -8.38 7.35 -0.87
N SER A 114 -8.61 7.93 -2.05
CA SER A 114 -9.95 8.26 -2.52
C SER A 114 -10.85 7.03 -2.67
N LEU A 115 -10.29 5.90 -3.09
CA LEU A 115 -11.02 4.63 -3.21
C LEU A 115 -11.56 4.13 -1.86
N THR A 116 -10.90 4.43 -0.73
CA THR A 116 -11.31 3.94 0.59
C THR A 116 -12.64 4.50 1.07
N THR A 117 -13.20 5.50 0.40
CA THR A 117 -14.37 6.28 0.82
C THR A 117 -14.16 7.12 2.10
N LEU A 118 -13.02 6.99 2.74
CA LEU A 118 -12.67 7.76 3.94
C LEU A 118 -12.12 9.16 3.57
N PRO A 119 -12.31 10.17 4.42
CA PRO A 119 -11.89 11.55 4.15
C PRO A 119 -10.36 11.70 4.32
N MET A 120 -9.60 11.26 3.35
CA MET A 120 -8.14 11.30 3.34
C MET A 120 -7.61 11.78 2.00
N GLY A 121 -6.85 12.85 2.01
CA GLY A 121 -6.07 13.33 0.87
C GLY A 121 -4.80 12.50 0.63
N GLY A 122 -3.99 12.91 -0.35
CA GLY A 122 -2.74 12.25 -0.69
C GLY A 122 -1.52 12.97 -0.13
N GLY A 123 -0.61 12.22 0.48
CA GLY A 123 0.68 12.73 0.93
C GLY A 123 1.73 11.64 1.07
N LYS A 124 2.99 12.02 1.06
CA LYS A 124 4.12 11.11 1.26
C LYS A 124 5.29 11.84 1.88
N GLY A 125 6.15 11.13 2.58
CA GLY A 125 7.35 11.73 3.14
C GLY A 125 8.44 10.71 3.42
N GLY A 126 9.54 11.19 3.97
CA GLY A 126 10.64 10.30 4.34
C GLY A 126 11.99 10.99 4.41
N SER A 127 13.03 10.19 4.45
CA SER A 127 14.41 10.61 4.51
C SER A 127 15.32 9.55 3.89
N ASP A 128 16.49 9.98 3.42
CA ASP A 128 17.60 9.12 3.00
C ASP A 128 18.30 8.41 4.18
N PHE A 129 17.80 8.59 5.41
CA PHE A 129 18.26 7.88 6.59
C PHE A 129 18.03 6.38 6.49
N ASN A 130 19.05 5.59 6.85
CA ASN A 130 18.93 4.12 6.93
C ASN A 130 18.86 3.68 8.39
N PRO A 131 17.69 3.21 8.88
CA PRO A 131 17.57 2.72 10.26
C PRO A 131 18.19 1.33 10.47
N LYS A 132 18.49 0.60 9.37
CA LYS A 132 19.05 -0.74 9.45
C LYS A 132 20.47 -0.69 10.03
N GLY A 133 20.71 -1.49 11.07
CA GLY A 133 21.99 -1.55 11.75
C GLY A 133 22.27 -0.40 12.71
N LYS A 134 21.29 0.48 12.96
CA LYS A 134 21.36 1.54 13.97
C LYS A 134 20.82 1.04 15.32
N SER A 135 21.36 1.58 16.40
CA SER A 135 20.81 1.34 17.74
C SER A 135 19.44 2.02 17.90
N ASP A 136 18.64 1.55 18.86
CA ASP A 136 17.37 2.19 19.19
C ASP A 136 17.56 3.66 19.61
N ALA A 137 18.65 3.95 20.30
CA ALA A 137 18.99 5.32 20.71
C ALA A 137 19.33 6.23 19.51
N GLU A 138 20.04 5.71 18.52
CA GLU A 138 20.31 6.44 17.26
C GLU A 138 19.04 6.72 16.47
N VAL A 139 18.19 5.69 16.30
CA VAL A 139 16.90 5.84 15.60
C VAL A 139 15.99 6.82 16.34
N MET A 140 15.96 6.77 17.67
CA MET A 140 15.18 7.73 18.48
C MET A 140 15.67 9.17 18.27
N ARG A 141 16.98 9.41 18.32
CA ARG A 141 17.56 10.76 18.09
C ARG A 141 17.23 11.26 16.69
N PHE A 142 17.35 10.40 15.68
CA PHE A 142 16.98 10.76 14.31
C PHE A 142 15.48 11.12 14.20
N CYS A 143 14.58 10.28 14.73
CA CYS A 143 13.14 10.53 14.71
C CYS A 143 12.77 11.84 15.44
N GLN A 144 13.42 12.15 16.56
CA GLN A 144 13.22 13.38 17.29
C GLN A 144 13.68 14.61 16.47
N ALA A 145 14.84 14.52 15.84
CA ALA A 145 15.36 15.59 14.98
C ALA A 145 14.46 15.79 13.74
N PHE A 146 13.99 14.71 13.11
CA PHE A 146 13.07 14.77 11.99
C PHE A 146 11.73 15.43 12.37
N MET A 147 11.17 15.06 13.52
CA MET A 147 9.90 15.62 13.99
C MET A 147 10.03 17.09 14.42
N LEU A 148 11.20 17.50 14.90
CA LEU A 148 11.46 18.89 15.26
C LEU A 148 11.26 19.86 14.08
N GLU A 149 11.59 19.39 12.87
CA GLU A 149 11.38 20.17 11.63
C GLU A 149 9.93 20.09 11.14
N LEU A 150 9.28 18.93 11.33
CA LEU A 150 7.99 18.64 10.69
C LEU A 150 6.75 19.03 11.53
N TRP A 151 6.84 19.07 12.85
CA TRP A 151 5.69 19.07 13.76
C TRP A 151 4.67 20.21 13.55
N ARG A 152 5.12 21.39 13.09
CA ARG A 152 4.24 22.55 12.83
C ARG A 152 3.39 22.41 11.57
N LEU A 153 3.74 21.49 10.70
CA LEU A 153 3.19 21.32 9.36
C LEU A 153 2.29 20.11 9.24
N ILE A 154 2.20 19.33 10.31
CA ILE A 154 1.33 18.14 10.41
C ILE A 154 0.34 18.27 11.57
N GLY A 155 -0.70 17.48 11.55
CA GLY A 155 -1.71 17.47 12.61
C GLY A 155 -2.90 16.60 12.24
N PRO A 156 -3.78 16.28 13.18
CA PRO A 156 -4.90 15.34 12.96
C PRO A 156 -5.91 15.81 11.92
N GLN A 157 -5.98 17.12 11.66
CA GLN A 157 -6.91 17.73 10.70
C GLN A 157 -6.21 18.31 9.47
N THR A 158 -4.89 18.22 9.39
CA THR A 158 -4.08 18.81 8.29
C THR A 158 -3.34 17.75 7.52
N ASP A 159 -2.49 17.00 8.19
CA ASP A 159 -1.61 16.01 7.58
C ASP A 159 -1.27 14.92 8.60
N VAL A 160 -1.60 13.67 8.28
CA VAL A 160 -1.44 12.52 9.17
C VAL A 160 -0.49 11.50 8.54
N PRO A 161 0.82 11.58 8.82
CA PRO A 161 1.78 10.60 8.36
C PRO A 161 1.55 9.20 8.97
N ALA A 162 2.11 8.18 8.33
CA ALA A 162 2.06 6.79 8.76
C ALA A 162 3.43 6.12 8.59
N GLY A 163 3.52 4.84 8.89
CA GLY A 163 4.69 4.03 8.58
C GLY A 163 4.75 3.61 7.11
N ASP A 164 5.97 3.34 6.65
CA ASP A 164 6.32 2.76 5.35
C ASP A 164 7.68 2.05 5.51
N ILE A 165 8.41 1.75 4.44
CA ILE A 165 9.74 1.10 4.53
C ILE A 165 10.64 1.85 5.52
N GLY A 166 11.23 1.13 6.46
CA GLY A 166 12.11 1.69 7.49
C GLY A 166 11.41 2.49 8.60
N VAL A 167 10.07 2.56 8.59
CA VAL A 167 9.27 3.23 9.63
C VAL A 167 8.17 2.30 10.11
N GLY A 168 8.45 1.60 11.19
CA GLY A 168 7.52 0.72 11.88
C GLY A 168 6.98 1.33 13.17
N GLY A 169 6.41 0.49 14.03
CA GLY A 169 5.83 0.91 15.32
C GLY A 169 6.83 1.61 16.24
N ARG A 170 8.11 1.20 16.21
CA ARG A 170 9.20 1.84 16.97
C ARG A 170 9.40 3.29 16.53
N GLU A 171 9.58 3.52 15.25
CA GLU A 171 9.80 4.86 14.68
C GLU A 171 8.56 5.74 14.88
N ILE A 172 7.35 5.21 14.64
CA ILE A 172 6.11 5.92 14.91
C ILE A 172 6.02 6.33 16.39
N GLY A 173 6.44 5.47 17.30
CA GLY A 173 6.50 5.78 18.73
C GLY A 173 7.42 6.96 19.05
N TYR A 174 8.63 6.96 18.51
CA TYR A 174 9.59 8.05 18.72
C TYR A 174 9.14 9.37 18.09
N LEU A 175 8.60 9.31 16.87
CA LEU A 175 8.01 10.47 16.18
C LEU A 175 6.84 11.05 16.97
N TYR A 176 5.91 10.20 17.41
CA TYR A 176 4.74 10.64 18.18
C TYR A 176 5.11 11.21 19.55
N GLY A 177 6.05 10.59 20.24
CA GLY A 177 6.53 11.07 21.54
C GLY A 177 7.10 12.49 21.45
N MET A 178 7.86 12.77 20.39
CA MET A 178 8.41 14.10 20.14
C MET A 178 7.32 15.11 19.72
N TYR A 179 6.42 14.73 18.82
CA TYR A 179 5.27 15.58 18.44
C TYR A 179 4.45 15.98 19.66
N LYS A 180 4.03 15.00 20.47
CA LYS A 180 3.26 15.24 21.69
C LYS A 180 3.96 16.23 22.65
N LYS A 181 5.28 16.14 22.77
CA LYS A 181 6.07 17.04 23.61
C LYS A 181 6.08 18.48 23.05
N LEU A 182 6.24 18.64 21.73
CA LEU A 182 6.32 19.94 21.07
C LEU A 182 4.96 20.63 20.97
N ALA A 183 3.95 19.91 20.52
CA ALA A 183 2.58 20.42 20.36
C ALA A 183 1.83 20.55 21.68
N ARG A 184 2.25 19.81 22.74
CA ARG A 184 1.59 19.73 24.05
C ARG A 184 0.15 19.17 23.94
N GLU A 185 -0.06 18.28 22.95
CA GLU A 185 -1.36 17.70 22.63
C GLU A 185 -1.24 16.18 22.48
N HIS A 186 -2.29 15.48 22.91
CA HIS A 186 -2.49 14.06 22.64
C HIS A 186 -3.58 13.92 21.56
N THR A 187 -3.18 13.80 20.30
CA THR A 187 -4.06 13.87 19.13
C THR A 187 -3.95 12.64 18.24
N GLY A 188 -4.79 12.61 17.19
CA GLY A 188 -4.76 11.60 16.14
C GLY A 188 -3.70 11.83 15.05
N VAL A 189 -2.71 12.67 15.28
CA VAL A 189 -1.55 12.79 14.38
C VAL A 189 -0.78 11.47 14.35
N LEU A 190 -0.28 11.08 13.20
CA LEU A 190 0.36 9.79 12.92
C LEU A 190 -0.58 8.60 13.10
N THR A 191 -0.47 7.62 12.22
CA THR A 191 -1.14 6.31 12.36
C THR A 191 -0.12 5.17 12.39
N GLY A 192 -0.55 4.01 12.88
CA GLY A 192 0.34 2.92 13.24
C GLY A 192 0.87 3.05 14.68
N LYS A 193 0.14 3.80 15.52
CA LYS A 193 0.43 3.92 16.95
C LYS A 193 0.23 2.60 17.66
N GLY A 194 0.88 2.43 18.82
CA GLY A 194 0.67 1.28 19.68
C GLY A 194 -0.74 1.26 20.26
N ALA A 195 -1.30 0.08 20.48
CA ALA A 195 -2.68 -0.11 20.96
C ALA A 195 -2.97 0.63 22.29
N ASN A 196 -1.96 0.78 23.15
CA ASN A 196 -2.13 1.43 24.47
C ASN A 196 -2.16 2.96 24.42
N TRP A 197 -1.88 3.59 23.27
CA TRP A 197 -1.77 5.04 23.14
C TRP A 197 -2.34 5.58 21.82
N GLY A 198 -3.48 5.02 21.40
CA GLY A 198 -4.30 5.52 20.29
C GLY A 198 -4.21 4.74 19.01
N GLY A 199 -3.49 3.61 18.97
CA GLY A 199 -3.44 2.73 17.81
C GLY A 199 -4.70 1.89 17.62
N SER A 200 -5.06 1.61 16.38
CA SER A 200 -6.13 0.66 16.05
C SER A 200 -5.64 -0.78 16.18
N LYS A 201 -6.53 -1.66 16.61
CA LYS A 201 -6.35 -3.11 16.52
C LYS A 201 -6.27 -3.54 15.05
N MET A 202 -5.73 -4.72 14.78
CA MET A 202 -5.59 -5.34 13.45
C MET A 202 -4.73 -4.57 12.42
N ARG A 203 -3.99 -3.54 12.81
CA ARG A 203 -3.23 -2.74 11.83
C ARG A 203 -2.13 -3.53 11.12
N PRO A 204 -1.36 -4.43 11.77
CA PRO A 204 -0.33 -5.22 11.09
C PRO A 204 -0.86 -6.12 9.97
N GLU A 205 -1.99 -6.79 10.20
CA GLU A 205 -2.60 -7.77 9.29
C GLU A 205 -3.54 -7.13 8.25
N ALA A 206 -3.95 -5.89 8.46
CA ALA A 206 -5.02 -5.23 7.71
C ALA A 206 -4.81 -5.22 6.19
N THR A 207 -3.57 -5.06 5.73
CA THR A 207 -3.28 -5.10 4.28
C THR A 207 -3.53 -6.48 3.70
N GLY A 208 -3.08 -7.52 4.38
CA GLY A 208 -3.31 -8.91 3.96
C GLY A 208 -4.78 -9.31 4.04
N PHE A 209 -5.49 -8.93 5.11
CA PHE A 209 -6.93 -9.13 5.25
C PHE A 209 -7.70 -8.47 4.12
N GLY A 210 -7.37 -7.19 3.83
CA GLY A 210 -7.98 -6.44 2.73
C GLY A 210 -7.76 -7.10 1.38
N ALA A 211 -6.55 -7.57 1.11
CA ALA A 211 -6.24 -8.27 -0.15
C ALA A 211 -7.08 -9.53 -0.34
N VAL A 212 -7.30 -10.29 0.72
CA VAL A 212 -8.14 -11.50 0.67
C VAL A 212 -9.62 -11.15 0.52
N TYR A 213 -10.11 -10.13 1.20
CA TYR A 213 -11.50 -9.66 1.00
C TYR A 213 -11.73 -9.20 -0.44
N PHE A 214 -10.77 -8.45 -1.01
CA PHE A 214 -10.88 -8.02 -2.40
C PHE A 214 -10.88 -9.21 -3.37
N ALA A 215 -10.00 -10.19 -3.18
CA ALA A 215 -9.96 -11.42 -3.97
C ALA A 215 -11.28 -12.21 -3.87
N GLN A 216 -11.87 -12.28 -2.67
CA GLN A 216 -13.19 -12.88 -2.47
C GLN A 216 -14.27 -12.16 -3.29
N GLU A 217 -14.29 -10.84 -3.28
CA GLU A 217 -15.27 -10.06 -4.06
C GLU A 217 -15.05 -10.24 -5.58
N MET A 218 -13.78 -10.33 -6.03
CA MET A 218 -13.49 -10.66 -7.44
C MET A 218 -14.09 -12.01 -7.84
N LEU A 219 -13.92 -13.05 -7.02
CA LEU A 219 -14.50 -14.37 -7.27
C LEU A 219 -16.04 -14.34 -7.24
N ASN A 220 -16.63 -13.56 -6.34
CA ASN A 220 -18.08 -13.38 -6.24
C ASN A 220 -18.69 -12.88 -7.55
N THR A 221 -17.98 -12.07 -8.36
CA THR A 221 -18.46 -11.61 -9.68
C THR A 221 -18.68 -12.76 -10.67
N LYS A 222 -18.05 -13.90 -10.43
CA LYS A 222 -18.19 -15.13 -11.25
C LYS A 222 -19.05 -16.20 -10.57
N GLY A 223 -19.72 -15.85 -9.45
CA GLY A 223 -20.50 -16.81 -8.65
C GLY A 223 -19.64 -17.86 -7.93
N ASP A 224 -18.37 -17.55 -7.71
CA ASP A 224 -17.36 -18.40 -7.05
C ASP A 224 -16.92 -17.81 -5.70
N SER A 225 -16.09 -18.52 -4.95
CA SER A 225 -15.59 -18.07 -3.65
C SER A 225 -14.21 -18.65 -3.36
N LEU A 226 -13.53 -18.10 -2.34
CA LEU A 226 -12.25 -18.64 -1.84
C LEU A 226 -12.41 -20.03 -1.20
N LYS A 227 -13.60 -20.39 -0.74
CA LYS A 227 -13.85 -21.68 -0.08
C LYS A 227 -13.46 -22.85 -0.97
N GLY A 228 -12.53 -23.67 -0.50
CA GLY A 228 -12.02 -24.84 -1.22
C GLY A 228 -10.98 -24.54 -2.30
N LYS A 229 -10.65 -23.27 -2.57
CA LYS A 229 -9.60 -22.90 -3.51
C LYS A 229 -8.22 -23.12 -2.93
N THR A 230 -7.26 -23.44 -3.82
CA THR A 230 -5.83 -23.42 -3.49
C THR A 230 -5.26 -22.05 -3.77
N VAL A 231 -4.46 -21.53 -2.83
CA VAL A 231 -3.91 -20.17 -2.89
C VAL A 231 -2.40 -20.19 -2.76
N ALA A 232 -1.72 -19.52 -3.69
CA ALA A 232 -0.30 -19.20 -3.56
C ALA A 232 -0.13 -17.77 -3.01
N ILE A 233 0.68 -17.65 -1.97
CA ILE A 233 1.07 -16.38 -1.37
C ILE A 233 2.58 -16.29 -1.40
N SER A 234 3.14 -15.15 -1.83
CA SER A 234 4.55 -14.82 -1.68
C SER A 234 4.78 -13.89 -0.49
N GLY A 235 6.03 -13.79 -0.07
CA GLY A 235 6.42 -12.92 1.04
C GLY A 235 6.33 -13.60 2.40
N PHE A 236 6.85 -12.89 3.39
CA PHE A 236 6.97 -13.35 4.77
C PHE A 236 6.68 -12.22 5.78
N GLY A 237 6.20 -11.09 5.25
CA GLY A 237 5.86 -9.90 6.01
C GLY A 237 4.44 -9.89 6.57
N ASN A 238 4.04 -8.77 7.18
CA ASN A 238 2.70 -8.59 7.75
C ASN A 238 1.59 -8.81 6.72
N VAL A 239 1.82 -8.40 5.47
CA VAL A 239 0.86 -8.59 4.38
C VAL A 239 0.67 -10.08 4.10
N ALA A 240 1.77 -10.82 3.97
CA ALA A 240 1.73 -12.25 3.64
C ALA A 240 1.03 -13.07 4.75
N TRP A 241 1.45 -12.96 6.00
CA TRP A 241 0.82 -13.74 7.06
C TRP A 241 -0.62 -13.31 7.35
N GLY A 242 -0.94 -12.01 7.18
CA GLY A 242 -2.34 -11.56 7.23
C GLY A 242 -3.17 -12.22 6.15
N ALA A 243 -2.68 -12.26 4.91
CA ALA A 243 -3.35 -12.92 3.80
C ALA A 243 -3.51 -14.44 4.05
N VAL A 244 -2.48 -15.12 4.57
CA VAL A 244 -2.55 -16.55 4.96
C VAL A 244 -3.66 -16.77 5.99
N THR A 245 -3.70 -15.98 7.03
CA THR A 245 -4.69 -16.09 8.11
C THR A 245 -6.11 -15.92 7.58
N LYS A 246 -6.38 -14.83 6.87
CA LYS A 246 -7.72 -14.51 6.40
C LYS A 246 -8.20 -15.47 5.29
N ALA A 247 -7.33 -15.85 4.36
CA ALA A 247 -7.68 -16.82 3.33
C ALA A 247 -8.06 -18.18 3.94
N THR A 248 -7.33 -18.62 4.96
CA THR A 248 -7.66 -19.85 5.71
C THR A 248 -8.98 -19.74 6.46
N GLU A 249 -9.25 -18.59 7.11
CA GLU A 249 -10.54 -18.34 7.77
C GLU A 249 -11.73 -18.41 6.80
N LEU A 250 -11.53 -17.94 5.55
CA LEU A 250 -12.56 -18.02 4.49
C LEU A 250 -12.63 -19.39 3.80
N GLY A 251 -11.87 -20.37 4.29
CA GLY A 251 -11.93 -21.76 3.84
C GLY A 251 -11.08 -22.07 2.62
N ALA A 252 -10.12 -21.21 2.26
CA ALA A 252 -9.12 -21.51 1.25
C ALA A 252 -8.00 -22.39 1.83
N LYS A 253 -7.29 -23.09 0.95
CA LYS A 253 -6.06 -23.81 1.29
C LYS A 253 -4.85 -23.00 0.77
N VAL A 254 -4.15 -22.31 1.66
CA VAL A 254 -2.90 -21.64 1.32
C VAL A 254 -1.77 -22.65 1.29
N VAL A 255 -1.11 -22.80 0.15
CA VAL A 255 -0.11 -23.86 -0.07
C VAL A 255 1.32 -23.34 -0.19
N THR A 256 1.53 -22.00 -0.24
CA THR A 256 2.86 -21.41 -0.34
C THR A 256 3.03 -20.19 0.55
N ILE A 257 4.28 -19.96 0.96
CA ILE A 257 4.79 -18.71 1.50
C ILE A 257 6.26 -18.59 1.07
N SER A 258 6.80 -17.37 0.93
CA SER A 258 8.17 -17.21 0.46
C SER A 258 8.96 -16.19 1.26
N GLY A 259 10.26 -16.42 1.38
CA GLY A 259 11.25 -15.51 1.94
C GLY A 259 12.31 -15.13 0.90
N PRO A 260 13.35 -14.38 1.32
CA PRO A 260 14.50 -14.08 0.47
C PRO A 260 15.28 -15.31 0.02
N ASP A 261 15.22 -16.38 0.81
CA ASP A 261 15.91 -17.66 0.58
C ASP A 261 15.19 -18.59 -0.42
N GLY A 262 13.90 -18.39 -0.66
CA GLY A 262 13.09 -19.22 -1.54
C GLY A 262 11.63 -19.32 -1.08
N TYR A 263 10.93 -20.40 -1.44
CA TYR A 263 9.55 -20.59 -1.00
C TYR A 263 9.30 -21.98 -0.40
N ILE A 264 8.27 -22.05 0.43
CA ILE A 264 7.71 -23.28 0.96
C ILE A 264 6.50 -23.68 0.12
N TYR A 265 6.42 -24.95 -0.25
CA TYR A 265 5.21 -25.60 -0.74
C TYR A 265 4.74 -26.65 0.26
N ASP A 266 3.55 -26.45 0.80
CA ASP A 266 2.89 -27.36 1.73
C ASP A 266 1.55 -27.80 1.16
N ALA A 267 1.50 -29.02 0.62
CA ALA A 267 0.30 -29.55 -0.02
C ALA A 267 -0.89 -29.73 0.94
N ASP A 268 -0.61 -29.89 2.23
CA ASP A 268 -1.64 -30.01 3.28
C ASP A 268 -2.23 -28.65 3.69
N GLY A 269 -1.58 -27.57 3.27
CA GLY A 269 -1.95 -26.20 3.58
C GLY A 269 -1.27 -25.65 4.83
N ILE A 270 -1.09 -24.32 4.85
CA ILE A 270 -0.49 -23.56 5.95
C ILE A 270 -1.62 -22.99 6.81
N SER A 271 -1.93 -23.69 7.91
CA SER A 271 -3.03 -23.34 8.82
C SER A 271 -2.73 -23.70 10.27
N GLY A 272 -3.49 -23.16 11.23
CA GLY A 272 -3.39 -23.51 12.64
C GLY A 272 -2.00 -23.30 13.22
N ASP A 273 -1.36 -24.34 13.75
CA ASP A 273 -0.06 -24.25 14.38
C ASP A 273 1.07 -23.90 13.40
N LYS A 274 0.89 -24.19 12.11
CA LYS A 274 1.82 -23.78 11.06
C LYS A 274 1.88 -22.26 10.92
N ILE A 275 0.75 -21.55 11.04
CA ILE A 275 0.71 -20.09 11.07
C ILE A 275 1.41 -19.55 12.31
N LYS A 276 1.18 -20.15 13.49
CA LYS A 276 1.85 -19.74 14.73
C LYS A 276 3.37 -19.86 14.61
N TYR A 277 3.83 -21.01 14.10
CA TYR A 277 5.27 -21.23 13.88
C TYR A 277 5.86 -20.19 12.92
N MET A 278 5.16 -19.86 11.85
CA MET A 278 5.61 -18.83 10.90
C MET A 278 5.72 -17.45 11.55
N LEU A 279 4.80 -17.09 12.44
CA LEU A 279 4.86 -15.85 13.20
C LEU A 279 6.04 -15.82 14.19
N GLU A 280 6.32 -16.93 14.84
CA GLU A 280 7.49 -17.08 15.74
C GLU A 280 8.80 -16.99 14.96
N LEU A 281 8.90 -17.68 13.81
CA LEU A 281 10.05 -17.62 12.92
C LEU A 281 10.31 -16.17 12.44
N ARG A 282 9.27 -15.45 12.07
CA ARG A 282 9.37 -14.03 11.73
C ARG A 282 9.86 -13.18 12.91
N ALA A 283 9.33 -13.40 14.11
CA ALA A 283 9.71 -12.67 15.32
C ALA A 283 11.18 -12.88 15.70
N SER A 284 11.81 -13.97 15.24
CA SER A 284 13.24 -14.23 15.43
C SER A 284 14.16 -13.31 14.62
N ASN A 285 13.62 -12.43 13.77
CA ASN A 285 14.35 -11.59 12.80
C ASN A 285 15.23 -12.38 11.81
N ASN A 286 14.94 -13.65 11.61
CA ASN A 286 15.57 -14.48 10.62
C ASN A 286 14.64 -14.54 9.38
N ASP A 287 14.88 -13.70 8.39
CA ASP A 287 14.02 -13.50 7.23
C ASP A 287 14.03 -14.70 6.25
N VAL A 288 14.26 -15.92 6.72
CA VAL A 288 14.30 -17.14 5.91
C VAL A 288 13.11 -18.05 6.24
N VAL A 289 12.60 -18.77 5.24
CA VAL A 289 11.45 -19.68 5.38
C VAL A 289 11.85 -21.16 5.45
N LYS A 290 13.06 -21.50 5.05
CA LYS A 290 13.57 -22.89 5.06
C LYS A 290 13.37 -23.64 6.39
N PRO A 291 13.53 -23.03 7.59
CA PRO A 291 13.30 -23.72 8.86
C PRO A 291 11.91 -24.32 9.03
N TYR A 292 10.90 -23.82 8.30
CA TYR A 292 9.56 -24.41 8.30
C TYR A 292 9.55 -25.91 7.97
N THR A 293 10.42 -26.35 7.04
CA THR A 293 10.48 -27.76 6.64
C THR A 293 11.11 -28.67 7.68
N PHE A 294 11.82 -28.12 8.67
CA PHE A 294 12.36 -28.90 9.78
C PHE A 294 11.26 -29.24 10.79
N GLU A 295 10.32 -28.31 11.00
CA GLU A 295 9.17 -28.51 11.88
C GLU A 295 8.04 -29.30 11.19
N PHE A 296 7.85 -29.04 9.88
CA PHE A 296 6.82 -29.70 9.07
C PHE A 296 7.44 -30.45 7.89
N PRO A 297 7.94 -31.70 8.10
CA PRO A 297 8.69 -32.45 7.09
C PRO A 297 7.89 -32.83 5.83
N GLY A 298 6.55 -32.72 5.86
CA GLY A 298 5.69 -32.91 4.68
C GLY A 298 5.77 -31.79 3.66
N ALA A 299 6.26 -30.62 4.07
CA ALA A 299 6.46 -29.48 3.19
C ALA A 299 7.78 -29.56 2.42
N LYS A 300 7.83 -28.87 1.27
CA LYS A 300 9.02 -28.78 0.42
C LYS A 300 9.54 -27.36 0.42
N PHE A 301 10.86 -27.19 0.52
CA PHE A 301 11.54 -25.93 0.31
C PHE A 301 12.15 -25.89 -1.10
N VAL A 302 11.94 -24.80 -1.80
CA VAL A 302 12.52 -24.52 -3.13
C VAL A 302 13.40 -23.28 -3.03
N GLU A 303 14.70 -23.48 -3.11
CA GLU A 303 15.69 -22.43 -2.91
C GLU A 303 15.72 -21.43 -4.06
N GLY A 304 15.84 -20.15 -3.74
CA GLY A 304 16.08 -19.06 -4.70
C GLY A 304 14.94 -18.77 -5.67
N LYS A 305 13.79 -19.43 -5.55
CA LYS A 305 12.62 -19.24 -6.43
C LYS A 305 11.44 -18.56 -5.73
N ARG A 306 10.52 -18.05 -6.56
CA ARG A 306 9.19 -17.58 -6.16
C ARG A 306 8.14 -18.68 -6.45
N PRO A 307 6.94 -18.66 -5.79
CA PRO A 307 6.00 -19.79 -5.84
C PRO A 307 5.13 -19.85 -7.10
N TRP A 308 5.48 -19.14 -8.17
CA TRP A 308 4.59 -18.94 -9.33
C TRP A 308 4.56 -20.11 -10.32
N GLU A 309 5.38 -21.14 -10.10
CA GLU A 309 5.32 -22.42 -10.79
C GLU A 309 4.28 -23.40 -10.19
N VAL A 310 3.79 -23.09 -8.97
CA VAL A 310 2.86 -23.95 -8.25
C VAL A 310 1.47 -23.86 -8.86
N LYS A 311 0.81 -25.02 -9.07
CA LYS A 311 -0.57 -25.06 -9.54
C LYS A 311 -1.52 -24.61 -8.43
N VAL A 312 -2.20 -23.49 -8.64
CA VAL A 312 -3.16 -22.89 -7.71
C VAL A 312 -4.32 -22.23 -8.46
N ASP A 313 -5.42 -22.03 -7.77
CA ASP A 313 -6.58 -21.30 -8.29
C ASP A 313 -6.38 -19.78 -8.17
N VAL A 314 -5.77 -19.33 -7.07
CA VAL A 314 -5.60 -17.90 -6.74
C VAL A 314 -4.15 -17.60 -6.39
N ALA A 315 -3.62 -16.48 -6.87
CA ALA A 315 -2.29 -15.98 -6.51
C ALA A 315 -2.40 -14.60 -5.86
N ILE A 316 -1.75 -14.43 -4.71
CA ILE A 316 -1.71 -13.16 -3.96
C ILE A 316 -0.25 -12.79 -3.71
N PRO A 317 0.40 -12.06 -4.61
CA PRO A 317 1.78 -11.62 -4.42
C PRO A 317 1.87 -10.57 -3.31
N CYS A 318 2.62 -10.89 -2.23
CA CYS A 318 2.71 -10.10 -1.00
C CYS A 318 4.15 -9.75 -0.59
N ALA A 319 5.14 -9.97 -1.46
CA ALA A 319 6.54 -9.76 -1.11
C ALA A 319 7.06 -8.39 -1.54
N THR A 320 7.51 -8.26 -2.77
CA THR A 320 8.24 -7.09 -3.25
C THR A 320 7.77 -6.61 -4.62
N GLN A 321 8.13 -5.36 -4.95
CA GLN A 321 7.94 -4.82 -6.27
C GLN A 321 8.63 -5.69 -7.33
N ASN A 322 7.98 -5.85 -8.50
CA ASN A 322 8.48 -6.60 -9.66
C ASN A 322 8.90 -8.05 -9.35
N GLU A 323 8.25 -8.69 -8.36
CA GLU A 323 8.52 -10.09 -8.03
C GLU A 323 7.95 -11.11 -9.02
N MET A 324 6.99 -10.69 -9.85
CA MET A 324 6.28 -11.52 -10.81
C MET A 324 6.51 -10.98 -12.23
N GLY A 325 7.32 -11.68 -13.01
CA GLY A 325 7.60 -11.34 -14.40
C GLY A 325 6.67 -12.05 -15.38
N LYS A 326 6.92 -11.84 -16.69
CA LYS A 326 6.13 -12.45 -17.77
C LYS A 326 6.10 -13.98 -17.67
N GLU A 327 7.26 -14.61 -17.47
CA GLU A 327 7.37 -16.08 -17.36
C GLU A 327 6.55 -16.63 -16.19
N ASP A 328 6.55 -15.93 -15.04
CA ASP A 328 5.76 -16.30 -13.87
C ASP A 328 4.26 -16.24 -14.17
N ALA A 329 3.81 -15.18 -14.84
CA ALA A 329 2.43 -15.02 -15.27
C ALA A 329 2.01 -16.14 -16.25
N GLU A 330 2.84 -16.45 -17.24
CA GLU A 330 2.60 -17.54 -18.19
C GLU A 330 2.52 -18.91 -17.49
N ASN A 331 3.36 -19.15 -16.48
CA ASN A 331 3.32 -20.37 -15.67
C ASN A 331 2.01 -20.49 -14.87
N LEU A 332 1.59 -19.41 -14.21
CA LEU A 332 0.31 -19.37 -13.49
C LEU A 332 -0.87 -19.64 -14.42
N LEU A 333 -0.92 -18.97 -15.58
CA LEU A 333 -1.98 -19.14 -16.58
C LEU A 333 -2.02 -20.57 -17.12
N LYS A 334 -0.87 -21.15 -17.46
CA LYS A 334 -0.74 -22.54 -17.89
C LYS A 334 -1.25 -23.53 -16.84
N ASN A 335 -1.03 -23.22 -15.57
CA ASN A 335 -1.47 -24.02 -14.42
C ASN A 335 -2.93 -23.79 -14.05
N GLY A 336 -3.64 -22.87 -14.72
CA GLY A 336 -5.06 -22.64 -14.58
C GLY A 336 -5.47 -21.67 -13.47
N VAL A 337 -4.61 -20.70 -13.12
CA VAL A 337 -4.97 -19.61 -12.19
C VAL A 337 -6.18 -18.83 -12.72
N ILE A 338 -7.14 -18.54 -11.87
CA ILE A 338 -8.37 -17.80 -12.22
C ILE A 338 -8.39 -16.39 -11.65
N CYS A 339 -7.60 -16.13 -10.60
CA CYS A 339 -7.58 -14.83 -9.92
C CYS A 339 -6.17 -14.49 -9.45
N VAL A 340 -5.72 -13.27 -9.76
CA VAL A 340 -4.48 -12.68 -9.24
C VAL A 340 -4.82 -11.35 -8.57
N ALA A 341 -4.53 -11.22 -7.27
CA ALA A 341 -4.83 -10.03 -6.47
C ALA A 341 -3.55 -9.53 -5.79
N GLU A 342 -3.08 -8.35 -6.16
CA GLU A 342 -1.80 -7.80 -5.73
C GLU A 342 -1.82 -7.28 -4.29
N GLY A 343 -1.31 -8.06 -3.33
CA GLY A 343 -1.15 -7.63 -1.94
C GLY A 343 0.02 -6.67 -1.71
N ALA A 344 1.10 -6.78 -2.47
CA ALA A 344 2.23 -5.85 -2.45
C ALA A 344 1.98 -4.63 -3.35
N ASN A 345 2.89 -3.65 -3.30
CA ASN A 345 2.87 -2.53 -4.23
C ASN A 345 3.61 -2.92 -5.51
N MET A 346 2.90 -2.88 -6.65
CA MET A 346 3.44 -3.17 -7.98
C MET A 346 4.26 -4.47 -8.07
N PRO A 347 3.75 -5.62 -7.59
CA PRO A 347 4.51 -6.87 -7.61
C PRO A 347 4.64 -7.47 -9.02
N SER A 348 3.71 -7.16 -9.94
CA SER A 348 3.72 -7.65 -11.31
C SER A 348 4.38 -6.64 -12.25
N THR A 349 5.21 -7.14 -13.18
CA THR A 349 5.75 -6.29 -14.26
C THR A 349 4.68 -5.96 -15.30
N PRO A 350 4.84 -4.90 -16.12
CA PRO A 350 3.88 -4.57 -17.18
C PRO A 350 3.58 -5.75 -18.12
N GLU A 351 4.59 -6.57 -18.43
CA GLU A 351 4.43 -7.74 -19.29
C GLU A 351 3.60 -8.85 -18.63
N ALA A 352 3.74 -9.02 -17.31
CA ALA A 352 2.90 -9.95 -16.54
C ALA A 352 1.44 -9.49 -16.51
N ILE A 353 1.22 -8.20 -16.26
CA ILE A 353 -0.11 -7.57 -16.28
C ILE A 353 -0.77 -7.76 -17.65
N ALA A 354 -0.04 -7.48 -18.73
CA ALA A 354 -0.53 -7.68 -20.09
C ALA A 354 -0.92 -9.15 -20.37
N ALA A 355 -0.14 -10.13 -19.85
CA ALA A 355 -0.46 -11.55 -20.00
C ALA A 355 -1.79 -11.90 -19.30
N PHE A 356 -2.04 -11.40 -18.08
CA PHE A 356 -3.29 -11.61 -17.35
C PHE A 356 -4.49 -10.96 -18.05
N HIS A 357 -4.35 -9.73 -18.53
CA HIS A 357 -5.39 -9.03 -19.29
C HIS A 357 -5.75 -9.76 -20.60
N ASN A 358 -4.73 -10.21 -21.36
CA ASN A 358 -4.94 -10.96 -22.60
C ASN A 358 -5.66 -12.30 -22.35
N ALA A 359 -5.37 -12.94 -21.23
CA ALA A 359 -6.04 -14.17 -20.81
C ALA A 359 -7.44 -13.93 -20.21
N LYS A 360 -7.82 -12.66 -19.98
CA LYS A 360 -9.10 -12.23 -19.37
C LYS A 360 -9.42 -12.93 -18.04
N ILE A 361 -8.40 -13.24 -17.24
CA ILE A 361 -8.60 -13.70 -15.87
C ILE A 361 -8.95 -12.53 -14.94
N LEU A 362 -9.36 -12.84 -13.73
CA LEU A 362 -9.54 -11.82 -12.68
C LEU A 362 -8.15 -11.33 -12.22
N PHE A 363 -7.77 -10.11 -12.61
CA PHE A 363 -6.53 -9.46 -12.18
C PHE A 363 -6.84 -8.10 -11.57
N ALA A 364 -6.32 -7.82 -10.37
CA ALA A 364 -6.52 -6.52 -9.71
C ALA A 364 -5.21 -5.94 -9.15
N PRO A 365 -4.99 -4.61 -9.33
CA PRO A 365 -3.75 -3.94 -8.99
C PRO A 365 -3.63 -3.66 -7.48
N GLY A 366 -2.38 -3.57 -7.01
CA GLY A 366 -2.06 -3.31 -5.61
C GLY A 366 -2.75 -2.09 -5.02
N LYS A 367 -2.89 -0.99 -5.77
CA LYS A 367 -3.52 0.24 -5.26
C LYS A 367 -4.97 0.04 -4.76
N ALA A 368 -5.72 -0.89 -5.35
CA ALA A 368 -7.05 -1.26 -4.89
C ALA A 368 -7.00 -2.40 -3.86
N VAL A 369 -6.29 -3.48 -4.18
CA VAL A 369 -6.24 -4.71 -3.40
C VAL A 369 -5.60 -4.50 -2.03
N ASN A 370 -4.49 -3.77 -1.95
CA ASN A 370 -3.75 -3.57 -0.70
C ASN A 370 -4.19 -2.32 0.10
N ALA A 371 -5.30 -1.72 -0.27
CA ALA A 371 -5.84 -0.54 0.42
C ALA A 371 -6.27 -0.81 1.87
N GLY A 372 -6.35 -2.06 2.30
CA GLY A 372 -6.71 -2.43 3.67
C GLY A 372 -5.85 -1.77 4.74
N GLY A 373 -4.55 -1.61 4.47
CA GLY A 373 -3.63 -0.93 5.39
C GLY A 373 -3.95 0.55 5.60
N VAL A 374 -4.20 1.28 4.51
CA VAL A 374 -4.56 2.71 4.60
C VAL A 374 -6.01 2.88 5.09
N ALA A 375 -6.92 1.98 4.73
CA ALA A 375 -8.29 1.96 5.25
C ALA A 375 -8.28 1.84 6.78
N THR A 376 -7.55 0.88 7.34
CA THR A 376 -7.41 0.74 8.79
C THR A 376 -6.71 1.93 9.43
N SER A 377 -5.77 2.59 8.74
CA SER A 377 -5.22 3.86 9.20
C SER A 377 -6.28 4.97 9.28
N GLY A 378 -7.19 5.05 8.32
CA GLY A 378 -8.34 5.97 8.38
C GLY A 378 -9.32 5.63 9.51
N LEU A 379 -9.54 4.34 9.77
CA LEU A 379 -10.33 3.88 10.94
C LEU A 379 -9.62 4.26 12.25
N GLU A 380 -8.28 4.20 12.31
CA GLU A 380 -7.51 4.70 13.46
C GLU A 380 -7.74 6.21 13.69
N MET A 381 -7.72 7.00 12.60
CA MET A 381 -8.03 8.43 12.66
C MET A 381 -9.42 8.68 13.21
N SER A 382 -10.43 7.92 12.79
CA SER A 382 -11.81 8.01 13.30
C SER A 382 -11.88 7.68 14.78
N GLN A 383 -11.26 6.59 15.24
CA GLN A 383 -11.18 6.21 16.64
C GLN A 383 -10.49 7.30 17.49
N ASN A 384 -9.40 7.88 16.97
CA ASN A 384 -8.69 8.97 17.64
C ASN A 384 -9.55 10.23 17.78
N SER A 385 -10.32 10.56 16.74
CA SER A 385 -11.23 11.71 16.74
C SER A 385 -12.35 11.57 17.77
N MET A 386 -12.91 10.36 17.89
CA MET A 386 -13.92 10.03 18.90
C MET A 386 -13.34 9.83 20.30
N LYS A 387 -12.03 9.64 20.43
CA LYS A 387 -11.34 9.20 21.65
C LYS A 387 -11.91 7.88 22.21
N TYR A 388 -12.31 7.00 21.31
CA TYR A 388 -12.88 5.70 21.62
C TYR A 388 -12.33 4.62 20.69
N GLY A 389 -11.87 3.50 21.25
CA GLY A 389 -11.31 2.37 20.49
C GLY A 389 -12.36 1.32 20.17
N TRP A 390 -12.28 0.76 18.97
CA TRP A 390 -13.10 -0.39 18.55
C TRP A 390 -12.41 -1.72 18.88
N SER A 391 -13.23 -2.77 19.01
CA SER A 391 -12.71 -4.14 19.09
C SER A 391 -12.06 -4.59 17.78
N ALA A 392 -11.34 -5.70 17.78
CA ALA A 392 -10.75 -6.25 16.56
C ALA A 392 -11.84 -6.64 15.54
N GLU A 393 -12.94 -7.21 16.03
CA GLU A 393 -14.09 -7.62 15.22
C GLU A 393 -14.81 -6.42 14.59
N GLU A 394 -14.94 -5.30 15.33
CA GLU A 394 -15.52 -4.07 14.80
C GLU A 394 -14.64 -3.46 13.70
N VAL A 395 -13.31 -3.47 13.88
CA VAL A 395 -12.36 -3.00 12.86
C VAL A 395 -12.39 -3.89 11.64
N ASP A 396 -12.41 -5.23 11.82
CA ASP A 396 -12.48 -6.21 10.72
C ASP A 396 -13.78 -6.06 9.90
N ALA A 397 -14.92 -5.93 10.56
CA ALA A 397 -16.20 -5.72 9.89
C ALA A 397 -16.21 -4.42 9.04
N LYS A 398 -15.65 -3.34 9.58
CA LYS A 398 -15.52 -2.06 8.84
C LYS A 398 -14.54 -2.18 7.68
N LEU A 399 -13.41 -2.85 7.87
CA LEU A 399 -12.44 -3.12 6.82
C LEU A 399 -13.08 -3.92 5.67
N HIS A 400 -13.84 -4.97 5.99
CA HIS A 400 -14.53 -5.76 4.97
C HIS A 400 -15.50 -4.91 4.14
N VAL A 401 -16.29 -4.06 4.78
CA VAL A 401 -17.19 -3.12 4.06
C VAL A 401 -16.40 -2.20 3.14
N ILE A 402 -15.32 -1.59 3.64
CA ILE A 402 -14.49 -0.70 2.82
C ILE A 402 -13.90 -1.44 1.60
N MET A 403 -13.37 -2.64 1.79
CA MET A 403 -12.78 -3.41 0.68
C MET A 403 -13.82 -3.82 -0.36
N ARG A 404 -15.04 -4.17 0.06
CA ARG A 404 -16.17 -4.42 -0.83
C ARG A 404 -16.53 -3.15 -1.63
N ASP A 405 -16.59 -2.01 -0.97
CA ASP A 405 -16.93 -0.75 -1.61
C ASP A 405 -15.84 -0.30 -2.60
N ILE A 406 -14.55 -0.54 -2.30
CA ILE A 406 -13.45 -0.34 -3.25
C ILE A 406 -13.64 -1.24 -4.48
N HIS A 407 -13.91 -2.52 -4.26
CA HIS A 407 -14.14 -3.47 -5.33
C HIS A 407 -15.31 -3.05 -6.22
N GLN A 408 -16.43 -2.64 -5.61
CA GLN A 408 -17.61 -2.18 -6.34
C GLN A 408 -17.30 -0.97 -7.23
N GLN A 409 -16.56 0.02 -6.73
CA GLN A 409 -16.11 1.18 -7.51
C GLN A 409 -15.25 0.75 -8.71
N CYS A 410 -14.35 -0.22 -8.51
CA CYS A 410 -13.54 -0.74 -9.61
C CYS A 410 -14.39 -1.44 -10.69
N VAL A 411 -15.40 -2.21 -10.28
CA VAL A 411 -16.33 -2.88 -11.21
C VAL A 411 -17.15 -1.86 -11.99
N GLU A 412 -17.74 -0.88 -11.33
CA GLU A 412 -18.58 0.17 -11.95
C GLU A 412 -17.83 0.98 -13.01
N ASN A 413 -16.52 1.21 -12.79
CA ASN A 413 -15.71 2.06 -13.66
C ASN A 413 -14.78 1.26 -14.60
N GLY A 414 -14.67 -0.05 -14.43
CA GLY A 414 -13.75 -0.89 -15.21
C GLY A 414 -14.42 -1.96 -16.07
N THR A 415 -15.76 -2.11 -16.01
CA THR A 415 -16.47 -3.14 -16.78
C THR A 415 -16.65 -2.68 -18.24
N ASP A 416 -16.16 -3.49 -19.18
CA ASP A 416 -16.34 -3.25 -20.61
C ASP A 416 -17.67 -3.82 -21.13
N GLU A 417 -17.96 -3.56 -22.42
CA GLU A 417 -19.19 -4.03 -23.10
C GLU A 417 -19.31 -5.56 -23.11
N THR A 418 -18.23 -6.30 -22.92
CA THR A 418 -18.21 -7.78 -22.87
C THR A 418 -18.50 -8.35 -21.48
N GLY A 419 -18.57 -7.47 -20.46
CA GLY A 419 -18.69 -7.86 -19.05
C GLY A 419 -17.34 -8.29 -18.41
N TYR A 420 -16.22 -7.99 -19.09
CA TYR A 420 -14.90 -8.11 -18.48
C TYR A 420 -14.60 -6.88 -17.61
N VAL A 421 -14.05 -7.12 -16.42
CA VAL A 421 -13.67 -6.05 -15.50
C VAL A 421 -12.17 -5.80 -15.59
N ASP A 422 -11.78 -4.65 -16.13
CA ASP A 422 -10.43 -4.12 -16.01
C ASP A 422 -10.30 -3.36 -14.68
N TYR A 423 -9.83 -4.06 -13.65
CA TYR A 423 -9.67 -3.48 -12.32
C TYR A 423 -8.61 -2.39 -12.26
N VAL A 424 -7.61 -2.39 -13.16
CA VAL A 424 -6.58 -1.34 -13.23
C VAL A 424 -7.22 -0.04 -13.69
N LYS A 425 -7.92 -0.08 -14.84
CA LYS A 425 -8.68 1.06 -15.38
C LYS A 425 -9.74 1.52 -14.37
N GLY A 426 -10.52 0.59 -13.81
CA GLY A 426 -11.58 0.89 -12.85
C GLY A 426 -11.08 1.62 -11.60
N ALA A 427 -9.96 1.17 -11.02
CA ALA A 427 -9.38 1.82 -9.85
C ALA A 427 -8.87 3.24 -10.15
N ASN A 428 -8.21 3.44 -11.29
CA ASN A 428 -7.71 4.76 -11.68
C ASN A 428 -8.85 5.74 -11.96
N ILE A 429 -9.87 5.33 -12.71
CA ILE A 429 -11.03 6.17 -13.02
C ILE A 429 -11.80 6.53 -11.75
N ALA A 430 -12.19 5.56 -10.95
CA ALA A 430 -12.94 5.78 -9.72
C ALA A 430 -12.21 6.73 -8.75
N GLY A 431 -10.91 6.50 -8.56
CA GLY A 431 -10.07 7.36 -7.74
C GLY A 431 -10.00 8.78 -8.27
N PHE A 432 -9.75 8.94 -9.56
CA PHE A 432 -9.63 10.25 -10.21
C PHE A 432 -10.95 11.06 -10.16
N VAL A 433 -12.05 10.48 -10.62
CA VAL A 433 -13.34 11.19 -10.74
C VAL A 433 -13.79 11.77 -9.40
N LYS A 434 -13.65 11.02 -8.32
CA LYS A 434 -13.99 11.49 -6.98
C LYS A 434 -13.15 12.69 -6.55
N VAL A 435 -11.84 12.67 -6.81
CA VAL A 435 -10.94 13.79 -6.51
C VAL A 435 -11.28 15.00 -7.38
N ALA A 436 -11.48 14.79 -8.68
CA ALA A 436 -11.77 15.84 -9.64
C ALA A 436 -13.05 16.61 -9.26
N TYR A 437 -14.14 15.92 -8.95
CA TYR A 437 -15.37 16.57 -8.47
C TYR A 437 -15.19 17.28 -7.14
N SER A 438 -14.45 16.70 -6.19
CA SER A 438 -14.15 17.38 -4.93
C SER A 438 -13.36 18.67 -5.15
N MET A 439 -12.43 18.70 -6.12
CA MET A 439 -11.70 19.90 -6.50
C MET A 439 -12.58 20.93 -7.20
N LEU A 440 -13.56 20.50 -8.02
CA LEU A 440 -14.55 21.38 -8.64
C LEU A 440 -15.44 22.05 -7.60
N ASP A 441 -16.00 21.28 -6.68
CA ASP A 441 -16.92 21.76 -5.64
C ASP A 441 -16.26 22.79 -4.72
N GLN A 442 -14.97 22.65 -4.45
CA GLN A 442 -14.19 23.56 -3.60
C GLN A 442 -13.64 24.77 -4.36
N GLY A 443 -13.71 24.77 -5.68
CA GLY A 443 -13.22 25.87 -6.51
C GLY A 443 -11.70 25.97 -6.58
N VAL A 444 -11.19 27.20 -6.67
CA VAL A 444 -9.74 27.50 -6.70
C VAL A 444 -9.38 28.15 -5.37
N ALA A 445 -8.80 27.36 -4.47
CA ALA A 445 -8.41 27.79 -3.13
C ALA A 445 -6.87 27.81 -2.97
#